data_7b546e435fd0f1247817d29816cf375b
#
_entry.id   7b546e435fd0f1247817d29816cf375b
#
_cell.length_a   1.000
_cell.length_b   1.000
_cell.length_c   1.000
_cell.angle_alpha   90.00
_cell.angle_beta   90.00
_cell.angle_gamma   90.00
#
_symmetry.space_group_name_H-M   'P 1'
#
loop_
_entity.id
_entity.type
_entity.pdbx_description
1 polymer ?
#
loop_
_entity_poly.entity_id
_entity_poly.type
_entity_poly.pdbx_seq_one_letter_code
_entity_poly.pdbx_strand_id
1 'polypeptide(L)'
;MDPEAIAAFAAVSAAALTTLSAGYTVLALAGNAHGDGRSRRGPISRRFAIRTSLFLQACAKADYHEGWFVETLRCTKQSFDVLVAMIEAQWQSVRGSFPRRNAVFSVKERVGVCLDYLTHSGSLADSAKIFGMGRASAWRYIEEIIDILIIRIGPNVVRLPKTTQEWEACCKEFESICGFPDVCLAVDGSLIELLRTLNYEGWYCRKGYPAINVQCVVDAQMRFRDYAMRPGSENDKGVFSRSVFGQTIHKLLPPGKCIVADAGYQLFAHCLTPYDIREGMPQTEKTYNYLHSRTRIVVECALGRLKGRFRRFQSPLGQRGNSNNGWKPGRKEVHPCQRAARIVRSCLILHNLLIDLKDTTEVVEYSLEDDGNNSANGNASDVTGVITGNQAKAVRDAVKDYLTANQKL
;
A
#
# COMPACT_ATOMS: atom_id res chain seq x y z
N MET A 1 -5.99 15.24 3.52
CA MET A 1 -6.57 16.13 2.49
C MET A 1 -7.82 16.75 3.10
N ASP A 2 -7.97 18.06 2.94
CA ASP A 2 -9.14 18.79 3.42
C ASP A 2 -10.42 18.19 2.79
N PRO A 3 -11.51 17.96 3.56
CA PRO A 3 -12.79 17.50 3.02
C PRO A 3 -13.32 18.37 1.89
N GLU A 4 -13.07 19.68 1.93
CA GLU A 4 -13.41 20.61 0.85
C GLU A 4 -12.59 20.39 -0.41
N ALA A 5 -11.32 20.00 -0.29
CA ALA A 5 -10.49 19.65 -1.45
C ALA A 5 -10.93 18.33 -2.11
N ILE A 6 -11.44 17.37 -1.30
CA ILE A 6 -12.03 16.12 -1.81
C ILE A 6 -13.37 16.41 -2.49
N ALA A 7 -14.20 17.26 -1.89
CA ALA A 7 -15.49 17.69 -2.48
C ALA A 7 -15.28 18.50 -3.76
N ALA A 8 -14.31 19.43 -3.79
CA ALA A 8 -13.96 20.18 -4.98
C ALA A 8 -13.40 19.27 -6.10
N PHE A 9 -12.59 18.28 -5.74
CA PHE A 9 -12.07 17.30 -6.69
C PHE A 9 -13.19 16.39 -7.24
N ALA A 10 -14.13 16.00 -6.39
CA ALA A 10 -15.32 15.23 -6.78
C ALA A 10 -16.28 16.07 -7.67
N ALA A 11 -16.45 17.35 -7.36
CA ALA A 11 -17.30 18.26 -8.14
C ALA A 11 -16.74 18.54 -9.54
N VAL A 12 -15.44 18.75 -9.68
CA VAL A 12 -14.76 18.88 -10.98
C VAL A 12 -14.85 17.59 -11.79
N SER A 13 -14.79 16.44 -11.13
CA SER A 13 -14.94 15.13 -11.76
C SER A 13 -16.36 14.84 -12.22
N ALA A 14 -17.38 15.28 -11.47
CA ALA A 14 -18.78 15.13 -11.83
C ALA A 14 -19.16 16.01 -13.05
N ALA A 15 -18.62 17.23 -13.13
CA ALA A 15 -18.83 18.12 -14.28
C ALA A 15 -18.19 17.59 -15.57
N ALA A 16 -17.04 16.90 -15.47
CA ALA A 16 -16.39 16.24 -16.60
C ALA A 16 -17.14 14.99 -17.09
N LEU A 17 -17.85 14.29 -16.20
CA LEU A 17 -18.63 13.09 -16.53
C LEU A 17 -19.93 13.40 -17.29
N THR A 18 -20.57 14.56 -17.05
CA THR A 18 -21.79 14.94 -17.74
C THR A 18 -21.58 15.39 -19.21
N THR A 19 -20.37 15.83 -19.55
CA THR A 19 -20.01 16.20 -20.92
C THR A 19 -19.52 15.03 -21.79
N LEU A 20 -19.14 13.91 -21.19
CA LEU A 20 -18.60 12.73 -21.90
C LEU A 20 -19.65 11.65 -22.19
N SER A 21 -20.82 11.66 -21.53
CA SER A 21 -21.86 10.65 -21.76
C SER A 21 -22.66 10.78 -23.04
N ALA A 22 -22.58 11.91 -23.73
CA ALA A 22 -23.35 12.19 -24.97
C ALA A 22 -22.65 11.75 -26.27
N GLY A 23 -21.42 11.20 -26.21
CA GLY A 23 -20.60 10.97 -27.40
C GLY A 23 -20.35 9.50 -27.82
N TYR A 24 -20.87 8.51 -27.12
CA TYR A 24 -20.53 7.12 -27.38
C TYR A 24 -21.67 6.21 -27.84
N THR A 25 -22.48 6.71 -28.75
CA THR A 25 -23.30 5.78 -29.54
C THR A 25 -23.02 6.04 -31.02
N VAL A 26 -22.76 4.98 -31.78
CA VAL A 26 -22.51 4.92 -33.23
C VAL A 26 -21.04 5.15 -33.64
N LEU A 27 -20.37 4.04 -33.88
CA LEU A 27 -19.61 3.77 -35.12
C LEU A 27 -18.86 2.45 -34.99
N ALA A 28 -19.59 1.35 -35.09
CA ALA A 28 -19.05 0.08 -35.53
C ALA A 28 -19.69 -0.18 -36.87
N LEU A 29 -18.99 0.13 -37.93
CA LEU A 29 -19.07 -0.52 -39.27
C LEU A 29 -18.32 0.33 -40.31
N ALA A 30 -17.59 -0.36 -41.14
CA ALA A 30 -16.99 0.05 -42.40
C ALA A 30 -15.60 0.68 -42.38
N GLY A 31 -14.74 0.05 -43.17
CA GLY A 31 -13.66 0.72 -43.82
C GLY A 31 -12.46 -0.17 -44.15
N ASN A 32 -12.56 -0.97 -45.19
CA ASN A 32 -11.41 -1.42 -45.98
C ASN A 32 -10.76 -0.22 -46.63
N ALA A 33 -9.42 -0.13 -46.62
CA ALA A 33 -8.66 0.10 -47.84
C ALA A 33 -7.16 0.35 -47.57
N HIS A 34 -6.35 -0.39 -48.26
CA HIS A 34 -5.07 -0.14 -48.97
C HIS A 34 -4.05 0.86 -48.38
N GLY A 35 -2.82 0.33 -48.24
CA GLY A 35 -1.63 1.16 -48.10
C GLY A 35 -0.37 0.32 -47.84
N ASP A 36 0.33 0.14 -48.87
CA ASP A 36 1.61 -0.51 -49.16
C ASP A 36 2.75 -0.23 -48.14
N GLY A 37 3.65 -1.23 -47.97
CA GLY A 37 5.03 -0.93 -47.65
C GLY A 37 5.67 -1.57 -46.42
N ARG A 38 6.22 -2.75 -46.57
CA ARG A 38 7.44 -3.30 -45.92
C ARG A 38 7.40 -3.59 -44.41
N SER A 39 7.08 -4.81 -44.07
CA SER A 39 7.69 -5.46 -42.90
C SER A 39 7.74 -6.97 -43.09
N ARG A 40 8.95 -7.49 -43.30
CA ARG A 40 9.25 -8.94 -43.23
C ARG A 40 9.17 -9.43 -41.80
N ARG A 41 7.99 -9.50 -41.24
CA ARG A 41 7.67 -10.33 -40.06
C ARG A 41 6.59 -11.29 -40.50
N GLY A 42 6.91 -12.60 -40.44
CA GLY A 42 5.95 -13.64 -40.74
C GLY A 42 4.60 -13.44 -40.06
N PRO A 43 3.53 -14.06 -40.54
CA PRO A 43 2.19 -13.82 -40.05
C PRO A 43 2.16 -14.14 -38.56
N ILE A 44 2.04 -13.08 -37.73
CA ILE A 44 1.66 -13.24 -36.33
C ILE A 44 0.32 -13.91 -36.37
N SER A 45 0.26 -15.17 -35.97
CA SER A 45 -0.99 -15.93 -35.97
C SER A 45 -2.05 -15.09 -35.18
N ARG A 46 -3.07 -14.61 -35.87
CA ARG A 46 -4.21 -13.86 -35.30
C ARG A 46 -5.09 -14.79 -34.45
N ARG A 47 -4.48 -15.53 -33.52
CA ARG A 47 -5.17 -16.56 -32.73
C ARG A 47 -6.17 -16.04 -31.71
N PHE A 48 -6.37 -14.72 -31.58
CA PHE A 48 -7.30 -14.15 -30.60
C PHE A 48 -8.11 -13.00 -31.21
N ALA A 49 -8.95 -13.32 -32.18
CA ALA A 49 -9.85 -12.33 -32.77
C ALA A 49 -11.13 -12.07 -31.95
N ILE A 50 -11.43 -12.92 -30.95
CA ILE A 50 -12.62 -12.74 -30.10
C ILE A 50 -12.19 -12.06 -28.82
N ARG A 51 -12.51 -10.79 -28.70
CA ARG A 51 -12.30 -9.98 -27.47
C ARG A 51 -13.57 -9.98 -26.66
N THR A 52 -13.75 -10.94 -25.81
CA THR A 52 -14.75 -10.89 -24.75
C THR A 52 -14.10 -10.22 -23.55
N SER A 53 -14.63 -9.07 -23.14
CA SER A 53 -14.22 -8.39 -21.90
C SER A 53 -15.38 -8.49 -20.92
N LEU A 54 -15.19 -9.23 -19.86
CA LEU A 54 -16.15 -9.32 -18.74
C LEU A 54 -16.28 -7.95 -18.06
N PHE A 55 -15.19 -7.18 -18.01
CA PHE A 55 -15.21 -5.83 -17.48
C PHE A 55 -16.14 -4.89 -18.27
N LEU A 56 -16.12 -4.92 -19.62
CA LEU A 56 -17.02 -4.10 -20.42
C LEU A 56 -18.47 -4.52 -20.24
N GLN A 57 -18.74 -5.81 -20.07
CA GLN A 57 -20.08 -6.31 -19.78
C GLN A 57 -20.55 -5.85 -18.40
N ALA A 58 -19.70 -5.90 -17.38
CA ALA A 58 -20.01 -5.39 -16.05
C ALA A 58 -20.26 -3.88 -16.06
N CYS A 59 -19.49 -3.10 -16.83
CA CYS A 59 -19.73 -1.67 -16.99
C CYS A 59 -21.06 -1.35 -17.70
N ALA A 60 -21.41 -2.14 -18.71
CA ALA A 60 -22.65 -1.93 -19.47
C ALA A 60 -23.94 -2.26 -18.69
N LYS A 61 -23.81 -3.12 -17.67
CA LYS A 61 -24.93 -3.55 -16.80
C LYS A 61 -24.67 -3.14 -15.34
N ALA A 62 -24.14 -1.95 -15.13
CA ALA A 62 -23.63 -1.50 -13.84
C ALA A 62 -24.66 -1.57 -12.70
N ASP A 63 -25.95 -1.35 -13.00
CA ASP A 63 -27.02 -1.41 -12.01
C ASP A 63 -27.30 -2.84 -11.50
N TYR A 64 -26.96 -3.85 -12.29
CA TYR A 64 -27.10 -5.27 -11.92
C TYR A 64 -25.80 -5.88 -11.41
N HIS A 65 -24.65 -5.24 -11.65
CA HIS A 65 -23.33 -5.84 -11.42
C HIS A 65 -22.45 -5.02 -10.46
N GLU A 66 -23.04 -4.24 -9.56
CA GLU A 66 -22.26 -3.56 -8.51
C GLU A 66 -21.42 -4.56 -7.72
N GLY A 67 -21.97 -5.73 -7.39
CA GLY A 67 -21.28 -6.83 -6.76
C GLY A 67 -20.04 -7.31 -7.52
N TRP A 68 -20.03 -7.23 -8.85
CA TRP A 68 -18.87 -7.59 -9.64
C TRP A 68 -17.63 -6.72 -9.31
N PHE A 69 -17.82 -5.42 -9.09
CA PHE A 69 -16.73 -4.51 -8.70
C PHE A 69 -16.19 -4.86 -7.32
N VAL A 70 -17.07 -5.15 -6.38
CA VAL A 70 -16.71 -5.55 -5.01
C VAL A 70 -15.97 -6.89 -5.01
N GLU A 71 -16.44 -7.87 -5.74
CA GLU A 71 -15.83 -9.20 -5.82
C GLU A 71 -14.53 -9.21 -6.60
N THR A 72 -14.48 -8.51 -7.75
CA THR A 72 -13.36 -8.57 -8.68
C THR A 72 -12.33 -7.48 -8.41
N LEU A 73 -12.73 -6.23 -8.16
CA LEU A 73 -11.81 -5.11 -7.97
C LEU A 73 -11.61 -4.72 -6.50
N ARG A 74 -12.34 -5.37 -5.58
CA ARG A 74 -12.30 -5.11 -4.14
C ARG A 74 -12.55 -3.64 -3.78
N CYS A 75 -13.40 -2.98 -4.55
CA CYS A 75 -13.90 -1.65 -4.28
C CYS A 75 -15.29 -1.47 -4.89
N THR A 76 -16.06 -0.50 -4.41
CA THR A 76 -17.35 -0.15 -5.00
C THR A 76 -17.14 0.46 -6.40
N LYS A 77 -18.16 0.38 -7.24
CA LYS A 77 -18.14 1.02 -8.58
C LYS A 77 -17.89 2.52 -8.46
N GLN A 78 -18.49 3.16 -7.47
CA GLN A 78 -18.29 4.61 -7.23
C GLN A 78 -16.83 4.91 -6.92
N SER A 79 -16.21 4.19 -5.99
CA SER A 79 -14.79 4.35 -5.66
C SER A 79 -13.90 4.08 -6.87
N PHE A 80 -14.23 3.06 -7.66
CA PHE A 80 -13.52 2.76 -8.90
C PHE A 80 -13.57 3.92 -9.90
N ASP A 81 -14.75 4.50 -10.16
CA ASP A 81 -14.91 5.59 -11.11
C ASP A 81 -14.16 6.86 -10.64
N VAL A 82 -14.13 7.15 -9.33
CA VAL A 82 -13.31 8.23 -8.76
C VAL A 82 -11.81 7.95 -8.92
N LEU A 83 -11.35 6.74 -8.67
CA LEU A 83 -9.94 6.36 -8.89
C LEU A 83 -9.54 6.55 -10.36
N VAL A 84 -10.42 6.18 -11.30
CA VAL A 84 -10.19 6.41 -12.74
C VAL A 84 -10.00 7.89 -13.02
N ALA A 85 -10.91 8.74 -12.53
CA ALA A 85 -10.85 10.19 -12.72
C ALA A 85 -9.58 10.81 -12.13
N MET A 86 -9.18 10.39 -10.93
CA MET A 86 -7.91 10.83 -10.30
C MET A 86 -6.69 10.46 -11.14
N ILE A 87 -6.66 9.27 -11.70
CA ILE A 87 -5.55 8.79 -12.55
C ILE A 87 -5.55 9.54 -13.87
N GLU A 88 -6.71 9.76 -14.49
CA GLU A 88 -6.83 10.53 -15.73
C GLU A 88 -6.34 11.96 -15.55
N ALA A 89 -6.68 12.63 -14.45
CA ALA A 89 -6.22 13.98 -14.14
C ALA A 89 -4.67 14.09 -14.06
N GLN A 90 -4.00 13.01 -13.67
CA GLN A 90 -2.54 12.97 -13.57
C GLN A 90 -1.85 12.36 -14.81
N TRP A 91 -2.62 11.89 -15.80
CA TRP A 91 -2.10 11.11 -16.92
C TRP A 91 -1.05 11.86 -17.72
N GLN A 92 -1.37 13.07 -18.19
CA GLN A 92 -0.45 13.86 -19.02
C GLN A 92 0.87 14.19 -18.31
N SER A 93 0.82 14.44 -17.01
CA SER A 93 1.98 14.83 -16.23
C SER A 93 3.05 13.72 -16.10
N VAL A 94 2.66 12.45 -16.31
CA VAL A 94 3.55 11.29 -16.22
C VAL A 94 3.82 10.67 -17.59
N ARG A 95 2.80 10.62 -18.45
CA ARG A 95 2.85 9.91 -19.73
C ARG A 95 3.07 10.82 -20.94
N GLY A 96 3.00 12.15 -20.74
CA GLY A 96 3.16 13.17 -21.79
C GLY A 96 1.99 13.31 -22.74
N SER A 97 1.21 12.24 -23.00
CA SER A 97 0.04 12.27 -23.86
C SER A 97 -0.99 11.23 -23.45
N PHE A 98 -2.27 11.55 -23.65
CA PHE A 98 -3.33 10.55 -23.48
C PHE A 98 -3.22 9.42 -24.50
N PRO A 99 -3.80 8.25 -24.20
CA PRO A 99 -3.96 7.21 -25.21
C PRO A 99 -4.65 7.78 -26.45
N ARG A 100 -4.17 7.41 -27.63
CA ARG A 100 -4.78 7.86 -28.89
C ARG A 100 -6.26 7.52 -28.90
N ARG A 101 -7.09 8.36 -29.55
CA ARG A 101 -8.56 8.18 -29.64
C ARG A 101 -8.97 6.79 -30.17
N ASN A 102 -8.12 6.19 -31.01
CA ASN A 102 -8.28 4.83 -31.53
C ASN A 102 -7.54 3.77 -30.71
N ALA A 103 -7.11 4.09 -29.49
CA ALA A 103 -6.49 3.09 -28.62
C ALA A 103 -7.52 2.00 -28.30
N VAL A 104 -7.07 0.76 -28.38
CA VAL A 104 -7.93 -0.41 -28.15
C VAL A 104 -8.48 -0.47 -26.74
N PHE A 105 -7.73 0.07 -25.76
CA PHE A 105 -8.09 0.04 -24.34
C PHE A 105 -8.01 1.44 -23.75
N SER A 106 -9.13 1.87 -23.16
CA SER A 106 -9.28 3.14 -22.45
C SER A 106 -8.46 3.18 -21.15
N VAL A 107 -8.31 4.37 -20.56
CA VAL A 107 -7.70 4.50 -19.23
C VAL A 107 -8.49 3.72 -18.19
N LYS A 108 -9.81 3.73 -18.27
CA LYS A 108 -10.70 2.97 -17.38
C LYS A 108 -10.38 1.46 -17.38
N GLU A 109 -10.20 0.86 -18.56
CA GLU A 109 -9.83 -0.55 -18.68
C GLU A 109 -8.42 -0.83 -18.15
N ARG A 110 -7.48 0.13 -18.29
CA ARG A 110 -6.12 0.01 -17.76
C ARG A 110 -6.10 0.09 -16.24
N VAL A 111 -6.91 0.94 -15.63
CA VAL A 111 -7.10 1.00 -14.18
C VAL A 111 -7.74 -0.30 -13.68
N GLY A 112 -8.76 -0.77 -14.38
CA GLY A 112 -9.45 -2.02 -14.03
C GLY A 112 -8.49 -3.21 -13.99
N VAL A 113 -7.71 -3.45 -15.05
CA VAL A 113 -6.75 -4.58 -15.08
C VAL A 113 -5.64 -4.42 -14.02
N CYS A 114 -5.27 -3.19 -13.67
CA CYS A 114 -4.31 -2.95 -12.60
C CYS A 114 -4.90 -3.33 -11.23
N LEU A 115 -6.11 -2.90 -10.93
CA LEU A 115 -6.79 -3.25 -9.68
C LEU A 115 -7.01 -4.76 -9.59
N ASP A 116 -7.55 -5.39 -10.62
CA ASP A 116 -7.75 -6.84 -10.65
C ASP A 116 -6.45 -7.60 -10.36
N TYR A 117 -5.34 -7.22 -11.00
CA TYR A 117 -4.04 -7.82 -10.76
C TYR A 117 -3.56 -7.68 -9.31
N LEU A 118 -3.84 -6.55 -8.66
CA LEU A 118 -3.43 -6.29 -7.28
C LEU A 118 -4.35 -6.96 -6.26
N THR A 119 -5.64 -7.11 -6.56
CA THR A 119 -6.66 -7.65 -5.64
C THR A 119 -6.80 -9.17 -5.69
N HIS A 120 -6.20 -9.83 -6.66
CA HIS A 120 -6.21 -11.28 -6.80
C HIS A 120 -4.83 -11.91 -6.63
N SER A 121 -4.81 -13.14 -6.13
CA SER A 121 -3.62 -13.98 -6.05
C SER A 121 -3.30 -14.70 -7.38
N GLY A 122 -4.19 -14.60 -8.36
CA GLY A 122 -4.06 -15.22 -9.68
C GLY A 122 -2.91 -14.70 -10.53
N SER A 123 -2.73 -15.30 -11.70
CA SER A 123 -1.68 -14.90 -12.62
C SER A 123 -2.06 -13.63 -13.40
N LEU A 124 -1.05 -12.92 -13.91
CA LEU A 124 -1.26 -11.83 -14.87
C LEU A 124 -2.08 -12.26 -16.10
N ALA A 125 -1.99 -13.56 -16.49
CA ALA A 125 -2.75 -14.08 -17.61
C ALA A 125 -4.26 -14.14 -17.32
N ASP A 126 -4.64 -14.37 -16.07
CA ASP A 126 -6.04 -14.42 -15.67
C ASP A 126 -6.65 -13.02 -15.66
N SER A 127 -5.97 -12.04 -15.06
CA SER A 127 -6.38 -10.62 -15.16
C SER A 127 -6.47 -10.16 -16.62
N ALA A 128 -5.50 -10.50 -17.46
CA ALA A 128 -5.54 -10.13 -18.87
C ALA A 128 -6.76 -10.72 -19.61
N LYS A 129 -7.18 -11.95 -19.27
CA LYS A 129 -8.36 -12.61 -19.88
C LYS A 129 -9.65 -11.88 -19.51
N ILE A 130 -9.82 -11.51 -18.23
CA ILE A 130 -11.02 -10.78 -17.74
C ILE A 130 -11.24 -9.50 -18.54
N PHE A 131 -10.16 -8.81 -18.93
CA PHE A 131 -10.20 -7.56 -19.67
C PHE A 131 -10.05 -7.74 -21.19
N GLY A 132 -10.02 -8.97 -21.70
CA GLY A 132 -9.83 -9.23 -23.14
C GLY A 132 -8.48 -8.74 -23.68
N MET A 133 -7.46 -8.69 -22.84
CA MET A 133 -6.12 -8.16 -23.16
C MET A 133 -5.11 -9.27 -23.39
N GLY A 134 -4.13 -9.01 -24.25
CA GLY A 134 -2.93 -9.84 -24.27
C GLY A 134 -2.05 -9.59 -23.05
N ARG A 135 -1.42 -10.62 -22.51
CA ARG A 135 -0.59 -10.58 -21.29
C ARG A 135 0.48 -9.48 -21.30
N ALA A 136 1.14 -9.24 -22.43
CA ALA A 136 2.14 -8.19 -22.55
C ALA A 136 1.53 -6.77 -22.50
N SER A 137 0.33 -6.60 -23.08
CA SER A 137 -0.39 -5.33 -23.02
C SER A 137 -0.89 -5.05 -21.61
N ALA A 138 -1.51 -6.04 -20.95
CA ALA A 138 -1.96 -5.93 -19.57
C ALA A 138 -0.81 -5.52 -18.64
N TRP A 139 0.36 -6.18 -18.76
CA TRP A 139 1.52 -5.81 -17.97
C TRP A 139 1.96 -4.36 -18.18
N ARG A 140 2.04 -3.91 -19.42
CA ARG A 140 2.41 -2.54 -19.74
C ARG A 140 1.41 -1.53 -19.13
N TYR A 141 0.12 -1.82 -19.20
CA TYR A 141 -0.91 -0.94 -18.64
C TYR A 141 -0.87 -0.90 -17.11
N ILE A 142 -0.61 -2.03 -16.47
CA ILE A 142 -0.39 -2.09 -15.02
C ILE A 142 0.79 -1.19 -14.61
N GLU A 143 1.92 -1.29 -15.31
CA GLU A 143 3.08 -0.44 -15.03
C GLU A 143 2.78 1.06 -15.26
N GLU A 144 1.98 1.40 -16.29
CA GLU A 144 1.55 2.78 -16.53
C GLU A 144 0.75 3.36 -15.36
N ILE A 145 -0.18 2.58 -14.80
CA ILE A 145 -0.99 3.00 -13.64
C ILE A 145 -0.14 3.08 -12.38
N ILE A 146 0.72 2.10 -12.14
CA ILE A 146 1.67 2.10 -11.01
C ILE A 146 2.57 3.33 -11.04
N ASP A 147 3.06 3.75 -12.22
CA ASP A 147 3.85 4.97 -12.36
C ASP A 147 3.08 6.20 -11.89
N ILE A 148 1.83 6.36 -12.33
CA ILE A 148 1.00 7.51 -11.96
C ILE A 148 0.72 7.51 -10.45
N LEU A 149 0.35 6.36 -9.89
CA LEU A 149 0.12 6.21 -8.45
C LEU A 149 1.35 6.63 -7.64
N ILE A 150 2.53 6.13 -7.99
CA ILE A 150 3.75 6.35 -7.21
C ILE A 150 4.30 7.77 -7.39
N ILE A 151 4.29 8.31 -8.62
CA ILE A 151 4.99 9.57 -8.93
C ILE A 151 4.15 10.79 -8.56
N ARG A 152 2.82 10.72 -8.75
CA ARG A 152 1.95 11.90 -8.61
C ARG A 152 1.00 11.83 -7.43
N ILE A 153 0.37 10.69 -7.23
CA ILE A 153 -0.68 10.54 -6.22
C ILE A 153 -0.06 10.24 -4.86
N GLY A 154 0.88 9.31 -4.83
CA GLY A 154 1.48 8.78 -3.60
C GLY A 154 2.06 9.83 -2.65
N PRO A 155 2.85 10.83 -3.12
CA PRO A 155 3.44 11.84 -2.24
C PRO A 155 2.44 12.68 -1.44
N ASN A 156 1.19 12.76 -1.90
CA ASN A 156 0.12 13.49 -1.21
C ASN A 156 -0.75 12.58 -0.34
N VAL A 157 -0.78 11.29 -0.62
CA VAL A 157 -1.65 10.31 0.04
C VAL A 157 -0.94 9.59 1.18
N VAL A 158 0.32 9.18 0.97
CA VAL A 158 1.15 8.56 2.02
C VAL A 158 2.17 9.58 2.47
N ARG A 159 1.84 10.31 3.54
CA ARG A 159 2.67 11.37 4.10
C ARG A 159 2.45 11.51 5.60
N LEU A 160 3.46 11.94 6.30
CA LEU A 160 3.38 12.34 7.70
C LEU A 160 2.53 13.61 7.87
N PRO A 161 1.93 13.83 9.05
CA PRO A 161 1.36 15.11 9.42
C PRO A 161 2.39 16.24 9.26
N LYS A 162 1.95 17.42 8.79
CA LYS A 162 2.83 18.57 8.52
C LYS A 162 2.64 19.71 9.50
N THR A 163 1.43 19.83 10.04
CA THR A 163 1.08 20.92 10.95
C THR A 163 0.87 20.40 12.38
N THR A 164 1.03 21.25 13.35
CA THR A 164 0.74 20.92 14.76
C THR A 164 -0.70 20.41 14.92
N GLN A 165 -1.65 21.02 14.21
CA GLN A 165 -3.05 20.60 14.22
C GLN A 165 -3.27 19.18 13.70
N GLU A 166 -2.57 18.80 12.60
CA GLU A 166 -2.62 17.43 12.09
C GLU A 166 -2.05 16.42 13.10
N TRP A 167 -0.96 16.77 13.80
CA TRP A 167 -0.38 15.93 14.86
C TRP A 167 -1.31 15.79 16.05
N GLU A 168 -1.93 16.89 16.51
CA GLU A 168 -2.89 16.87 17.61
C GLU A 168 -4.15 16.05 17.26
N ALA A 169 -4.61 16.13 16.03
CA ALA A 169 -5.74 15.32 15.57
C ALA A 169 -5.39 13.82 15.66
N CYS A 170 -4.21 13.42 15.18
CA CYS A 170 -3.74 12.03 15.30
C CYS A 170 -3.69 11.57 16.76
N CYS A 171 -3.18 12.41 17.67
CA CYS A 171 -3.12 12.07 19.10
C CYS A 171 -4.51 11.87 19.71
N LYS A 172 -5.45 12.76 19.45
CA LYS A 172 -6.82 12.65 19.95
C LYS A 172 -7.52 11.40 19.45
N GLU A 173 -7.30 11.05 18.19
CA GLU A 173 -7.85 9.83 17.60
C GLU A 173 -7.29 8.58 18.28
N PHE A 174 -5.98 8.51 18.54
CA PHE A 174 -5.38 7.40 19.28
C PHE A 174 -5.86 7.32 20.73
N GLU A 175 -5.92 8.46 21.42
CA GLU A 175 -6.39 8.53 22.80
C GLU A 175 -7.84 8.04 22.93
N SER A 176 -8.68 8.30 21.92
CA SER A 176 -10.07 7.83 21.89
C SER A 176 -10.22 6.30 21.84
N ILE A 177 -9.18 5.55 21.45
CA ILE A 177 -9.22 4.08 21.36
C ILE A 177 -9.24 3.45 22.75
N CYS A 178 -8.36 3.87 23.64
CA CYS A 178 -8.26 3.27 24.99
C CYS A 178 -7.63 4.21 26.04
N GLY A 179 -7.58 5.51 25.79
CA GLY A 179 -7.05 6.49 26.73
C GLY A 179 -5.52 6.50 26.86
N PHE A 180 -4.79 5.90 25.93
CA PHE A 180 -3.32 5.95 25.92
C PHE A 180 -2.87 7.34 25.45
N PRO A 181 -2.15 8.13 26.29
CA PRO A 181 -1.89 9.53 26.00
C PRO A 181 -0.77 9.72 24.97
N ASP A 182 -0.83 10.85 24.28
CA ASP A 182 0.25 11.42 23.48
C ASP A 182 0.76 10.57 22.30
N VAL A 183 0.08 9.49 21.94
CA VAL A 183 0.43 8.67 20.77
C VAL A 183 -0.09 9.30 19.51
N CYS A 184 0.78 9.51 18.52
CA CYS A 184 0.40 10.04 17.21
C CYS A 184 0.40 8.98 16.10
N LEU A 185 1.23 7.96 16.19
CA LEU A 185 1.42 6.94 15.16
C LEU A 185 1.75 5.58 15.79
N ALA A 186 1.39 4.51 15.09
CA ALA A 186 1.81 3.15 15.41
C ALA A 186 2.71 2.59 14.30
N VAL A 187 3.71 1.80 14.69
CA VAL A 187 4.71 1.24 13.78
C VAL A 187 4.78 -0.27 13.93
N ASP A 188 4.80 -0.98 12.82
CA ASP A 188 5.01 -2.43 12.80
C ASP A 188 5.64 -2.88 11.47
N GLY A 189 6.25 -4.07 11.47
CA GLY A 189 6.82 -4.71 10.31
C GLY A 189 5.91 -5.79 9.73
N SER A 190 5.98 -6.01 8.42
CA SER A 190 5.31 -7.13 7.78
C SER A 190 6.13 -7.70 6.65
N LEU A 191 6.24 -9.03 6.62
CA LEU A 191 6.94 -9.74 5.57
C LEU A 191 6.04 -9.94 4.35
N ILE A 192 6.57 -9.64 3.17
CA ILE A 192 5.95 -9.90 1.87
C ILE A 192 6.85 -10.87 1.12
N GLU A 193 6.33 -12.06 0.87
CA GLU A 193 7.06 -13.13 0.24
C GLU A 193 7.41 -12.81 -1.21
N LEU A 194 8.62 -13.21 -1.62
CA LEU A 194 9.12 -13.09 -2.98
C LEU A 194 9.36 -14.46 -3.58
N LEU A 195 9.10 -14.61 -4.87
CA LEU A 195 9.60 -15.77 -5.58
C LEU A 195 11.14 -15.76 -5.58
N ARG A 196 11.73 -16.91 -5.32
CA ARG A 196 13.18 -17.08 -5.34
C ARG A 196 13.75 -16.64 -6.68
N THR A 197 14.74 -15.74 -6.66
CA THR A 197 15.56 -15.41 -7.82
C THR A 197 17.01 -15.85 -7.58
N LEU A 198 17.79 -15.92 -8.65
CA LEU A 198 19.23 -16.09 -8.56
C LEU A 198 19.84 -14.88 -7.84
N ASN A 199 20.83 -15.08 -6.96
CA ASN A 199 21.52 -14.06 -6.15
C ASN A 199 20.69 -13.49 -4.96
N TYR A 200 20.06 -14.38 -4.19
CA TYR A 200 19.20 -14.05 -3.06
C TYR A 200 19.88 -14.09 -1.70
N GLU A 201 21.17 -14.11 -1.65
CA GLU A 201 21.87 -13.97 -0.38
C GLU A 201 21.44 -12.68 0.33
N GLY A 202 20.99 -12.81 1.59
CA GLY A 202 20.53 -11.68 2.39
C GLY A 202 19.04 -11.34 2.29
N TRP A 203 18.22 -12.04 1.47
CA TRP A 203 16.76 -11.78 1.41
C TRP A 203 15.92 -12.75 2.21
N TYR A 204 16.49 -13.84 2.69
CA TYR A 204 15.76 -14.84 3.47
C TYR A 204 15.38 -14.30 4.84
N CYS A 205 14.09 -14.30 5.11
CA CYS A 205 13.56 -13.97 6.41
C CYS A 205 13.71 -15.14 7.39
N ARG A 206 13.43 -14.91 8.67
CA ARG A 206 13.47 -15.92 9.73
C ARG A 206 12.55 -17.14 9.49
N LYS A 207 11.52 -17.00 8.63
CA LYS A 207 10.62 -18.10 8.25
C LYS A 207 11.19 -18.97 7.11
N GLY A 208 12.41 -18.72 6.64
CA GLY A 208 13.10 -19.56 5.66
C GLY A 208 12.72 -19.33 4.19
N TYR A 209 12.06 -18.23 3.86
CA TYR A 209 11.77 -17.83 2.49
C TYR A 209 12.25 -16.41 2.16
N PRO A 210 12.51 -16.11 0.87
CA PRO A 210 12.90 -14.75 0.47
C PRO A 210 11.72 -13.79 0.64
N ALA A 211 11.96 -12.66 1.29
CA ALA A 211 10.92 -11.66 1.56
C ALA A 211 11.45 -10.22 1.49
N ILE A 212 10.53 -9.28 1.36
CA ILE A 212 10.74 -7.87 1.71
C ILE A 212 10.15 -7.67 3.10
N ASN A 213 10.94 -7.13 4.04
CA ASN A 213 10.41 -6.57 5.28
C ASN A 213 9.90 -5.16 4.99
N VAL A 214 8.60 -4.96 5.17
CA VAL A 214 7.92 -3.68 4.98
C VAL A 214 7.54 -3.15 6.36
N GLN A 215 8.29 -2.18 6.87
CA GLN A 215 7.89 -1.41 8.03
C GLN A 215 6.83 -0.41 7.63
N CYS A 216 5.71 -0.40 8.32
CA CYS A 216 4.59 0.49 8.09
C CYS A 216 4.35 1.39 9.30
N VAL A 217 4.01 2.63 9.03
CA VAL A 217 3.64 3.63 10.02
C VAL A 217 2.21 4.05 9.73
N VAL A 218 1.32 3.94 10.72
CA VAL A 218 -0.10 4.23 10.53
C VAL A 218 -0.63 5.20 11.57
N ASP A 219 -1.71 5.90 11.23
CA ASP A 219 -2.54 6.65 12.17
C ASP A 219 -3.70 5.79 12.74
N ALA A 220 -4.48 6.38 13.63
CA ALA A 220 -5.61 5.71 14.27
C ALA A 220 -6.73 5.31 13.27
N GLN A 221 -6.78 5.90 12.10
CA GLN A 221 -7.72 5.56 11.03
C GLN A 221 -7.19 4.46 10.09
N MET A 222 -6.08 3.79 10.45
CA MET A 222 -5.41 2.75 9.66
C MET A 222 -4.83 3.25 8.34
N ARG A 223 -4.56 4.54 8.19
CA ARG A 223 -3.90 5.11 7.02
C ARG A 223 -2.39 4.96 7.14
N PHE A 224 -1.76 4.52 6.10
CA PHE A 224 -0.31 4.49 6.02
C PHE A 224 0.24 5.91 5.88
N ARG A 225 1.02 6.35 6.87
CA ARG A 225 1.64 7.68 6.93
C ARG A 225 3.09 7.68 6.44
N ASP A 226 3.77 6.55 6.60
CA ASP A 226 5.12 6.31 6.08
C ASP A 226 5.35 4.80 5.93
N TYR A 227 6.38 4.43 5.21
CA TYR A 227 6.83 3.05 5.07
C TYR A 227 8.31 2.99 4.72
N ALA A 228 8.98 1.94 5.18
CA ALA A 228 10.33 1.57 4.76
C ALA A 228 10.34 0.12 4.27
N MET A 229 11.20 -0.18 3.29
CA MET A 229 11.34 -1.51 2.74
C MET A 229 12.80 -1.95 2.77
N ARG A 230 13.05 -3.13 3.31
CA ARG A 230 14.39 -3.73 3.43
C ARG A 230 14.33 -5.22 3.10
N PRO A 231 15.48 -5.86 2.89
CA PRO A 231 15.53 -7.32 2.78
C PRO A 231 14.90 -8.00 4.00
N GLY A 232 14.21 -9.12 3.78
CA GLY A 232 13.54 -9.88 4.84
C GLY A 232 14.47 -10.44 5.92
N SER A 233 15.77 -10.47 5.69
CA SER A 233 16.78 -10.81 6.70
C SER A 233 16.98 -9.73 7.77
N GLU A 234 16.56 -8.48 7.49
CA GLU A 234 16.66 -7.40 8.47
C GLU A 234 15.52 -7.49 9.49
N ASN A 235 15.87 -7.36 10.77
CA ASN A 235 14.88 -7.25 11.85
C ASN A 235 14.28 -5.83 11.92
N ASP A 236 13.15 -5.68 12.61
CA ASP A 236 12.40 -4.41 12.66
C ASP A 236 13.21 -3.27 13.29
N LYS A 237 14.02 -3.55 14.31
CA LYS A 237 14.96 -2.58 14.90
C LYS A 237 15.96 -2.06 13.85
N GLY A 238 16.51 -2.94 13.03
CA GLY A 238 17.45 -2.58 11.96
C GLY A 238 16.76 -1.78 10.85
N VAL A 239 15.55 -2.17 10.46
CA VAL A 239 14.75 -1.43 9.48
C VAL A 239 14.45 -0.03 10.00
N PHE A 240 14.01 0.10 11.26
CA PHE A 240 13.68 1.39 11.87
C PHE A 240 14.90 2.31 11.92
N SER A 241 16.03 1.85 12.46
CA SER A 241 17.23 2.68 12.61
C SER A 241 17.82 3.18 11.28
N ARG A 242 17.63 2.41 10.19
CA ARG A 242 18.11 2.75 8.85
C ARG A 242 17.05 3.42 7.95
N SER A 243 15.80 3.52 8.39
CA SER A 243 14.75 4.23 7.67
C SER A 243 14.88 5.75 7.85
N VAL A 244 14.46 6.49 6.84
CA VAL A 244 14.37 7.96 6.95
C VAL A 244 13.43 8.33 8.10
N PHE A 245 12.31 7.62 8.23
CA PHE A 245 11.36 7.80 9.32
C PHE A 245 12.04 7.66 10.69
N GLY A 246 12.68 6.54 10.97
CA GLY A 246 13.33 6.29 12.26
C GLY A 246 14.43 7.30 12.60
N GLN A 247 15.14 7.80 11.58
CA GLN A 247 16.19 8.79 11.76
C GLN A 247 15.68 10.22 11.96
N THR A 248 14.44 10.53 11.54
CA THR A 248 13.93 11.91 11.53
C THR A 248 12.73 12.13 12.44
N ILE A 249 12.01 11.09 12.84
CA ILE A 249 10.72 11.23 13.56
C ILE A 249 10.86 11.99 14.87
N HIS A 250 11.97 11.82 15.60
CA HIS A 250 12.22 12.54 16.85
C HIS A 250 12.33 14.07 16.69
N LYS A 251 12.56 14.55 15.46
CA LYS A 251 12.60 15.99 15.11
C LYS A 251 11.25 16.49 14.59
N LEU A 252 10.42 15.60 14.08
CA LEU A 252 9.14 15.93 13.46
C LEU A 252 7.97 15.90 14.44
N LEU A 253 8.05 15.05 15.45
CA LEU A 253 7.03 14.98 16.50
C LEU A 253 7.01 16.25 17.34
N PRO A 254 5.83 16.81 17.65
CA PRO A 254 5.73 17.87 18.62
C PRO A 254 6.25 17.44 20.01
N PRO A 255 6.73 18.37 20.84
CA PRO A 255 7.21 18.07 22.19
C PRO A 255 6.18 17.27 23.01
N GLY A 256 6.65 16.25 23.70
CA GLY A 256 5.80 15.38 24.53
C GLY A 256 5.03 14.31 23.77
N LYS A 257 5.03 14.31 22.43
CA LYS A 257 4.34 13.31 21.63
C LYS A 257 5.24 12.11 21.30
N CYS A 258 4.62 10.96 21.10
CA CYS A 258 5.32 9.69 20.86
C CYS A 258 4.64 8.83 19.78
N ILE A 259 5.33 7.77 19.42
CA ILE A 259 4.80 6.67 18.60
C ILE A 259 4.84 5.39 19.44
N VAL A 260 4.06 4.39 19.07
CA VAL A 260 4.07 3.06 19.68
C VAL A 260 4.60 2.01 18.71
N ALA A 261 5.41 1.09 19.20
CA ALA A 261 5.98 -0.01 18.44
C ALA A 261 6.02 -1.28 19.31
N ASP A 262 6.20 -2.45 18.70
CA ASP A 262 6.28 -3.71 19.43
C ASP A 262 7.61 -3.87 20.21
N ALA A 263 7.76 -4.98 20.95
CA ALA A 263 8.96 -5.27 21.72
C ALA A 263 10.21 -5.53 20.87
N GLY A 264 10.06 -5.77 19.57
CA GLY A 264 11.16 -5.92 18.62
C GLY A 264 11.88 -4.61 18.29
N TYR A 265 11.27 -3.47 18.64
CA TYR A 265 11.86 -2.14 18.47
C TYR A 265 12.66 -1.70 19.69
N GLN A 266 13.52 -0.73 19.48
CA GLN A 266 14.25 -0.10 20.57
C GLN A 266 13.38 0.94 21.27
N LEU A 267 13.41 0.95 22.61
CA LEU A 267 12.76 1.99 23.40
C LEU A 267 13.50 3.32 23.24
N PHE A 268 12.78 4.35 22.85
CA PHE A 268 13.22 5.75 22.81
C PHE A 268 12.22 6.62 23.55
N ALA A 269 12.59 7.82 23.93
CA ALA A 269 11.64 8.76 24.57
C ALA A 269 10.45 9.10 23.64
N HIS A 270 10.65 9.04 22.33
CA HIS A 270 9.62 9.27 21.31
C HIS A 270 9.05 7.99 20.70
N CYS A 271 9.53 6.81 21.07
CA CYS A 271 9.05 5.50 20.57
C CYS A 271 8.89 4.54 21.74
N LEU A 272 7.65 4.37 22.19
CA LEU A 272 7.31 3.58 23.35
C LEU A 272 7.09 2.11 22.95
N THR A 273 7.71 1.22 23.70
CA THR A 273 7.59 -0.24 23.59
C THR A 273 7.03 -0.83 24.86
N PRO A 274 6.47 -2.04 24.85
CA PRO A 274 5.98 -2.70 26.05
C PRO A 274 7.12 -2.99 27.04
N TYR A 275 6.78 -3.25 28.29
CA TYR A 275 7.68 -3.84 29.28
C TYR A 275 7.88 -5.31 28.98
N ASP A 276 9.07 -5.82 29.24
CA ASP A 276 9.39 -7.24 29.12
C ASP A 276 8.52 -8.07 30.07
N ILE A 277 7.91 -9.12 29.55
CA ILE A 277 7.11 -10.04 30.35
C ILE A 277 8.04 -10.87 31.21
N ARG A 278 7.82 -10.84 32.54
CA ARG A 278 8.62 -11.58 33.52
C ARG A 278 7.76 -12.09 34.67
N GLU A 279 8.23 -13.11 35.34
CA GLU A 279 7.59 -13.58 36.55
C GLU A 279 7.55 -12.47 37.63
N GLY A 280 6.45 -12.33 38.33
CA GLY A 280 6.28 -11.27 39.35
C GLY A 280 6.10 -9.86 38.76
N MET A 281 5.81 -9.71 37.46
CA MET A 281 5.57 -8.43 36.84
C MET A 281 4.47 -7.64 37.55
N PRO A 282 4.72 -6.35 37.94
CA PRO A 282 3.73 -5.51 38.61
C PRO A 282 2.46 -5.33 37.79
N GLN A 283 1.31 -5.19 38.48
CA GLN A 283 0.03 -4.99 37.82
C GLN A 283 0.01 -3.70 36.98
N THR A 284 0.68 -2.64 37.43
CA THR A 284 0.80 -1.38 36.68
C THR A 284 1.49 -1.55 35.32
N GLU A 285 2.52 -2.38 35.25
CA GLU A 285 3.20 -2.70 33.99
C GLU A 285 2.33 -3.61 33.10
N LYS A 286 1.58 -4.55 33.67
CA LYS A 286 0.62 -5.38 32.93
C LYS A 286 -0.47 -4.52 32.31
N THR A 287 -1.00 -3.56 33.05
CA THR A 287 -1.98 -2.61 32.59
C THR A 287 -1.45 -1.73 31.46
N TYR A 288 -0.22 -1.22 31.61
CA TYR A 288 0.45 -0.48 30.54
C TYR A 288 0.57 -1.34 29.28
N ASN A 289 1.10 -2.57 29.38
CA ASN A 289 1.27 -3.46 28.25
C ASN A 289 -0.06 -3.77 27.55
N TYR A 290 -1.14 -3.97 28.30
CA TYR A 290 -2.46 -4.19 27.76
C TYR A 290 -2.96 -2.99 26.95
N LEU A 291 -2.86 -1.78 27.50
CA LEU A 291 -3.29 -0.56 26.80
C LEU A 291 -2.38 -0.22 25.63
N HIS A 292 -1.07 -0.43 25.76
CA HIS A 292 -0.12 -0.30 24.69
C HIS A 292 -0.46 -1.23 23.52
N SER A 293 -0.76 -2.50 23.80
CA SER A 293 -1.18 -3.48 22.77
C SER A 293 -2.49 -3.05 22.10
N ARG A 294 -3.49 -2.59 22.87
CA ARG A 294 -4.74 -2.06 22.32
C ARG A 294 -4.54 -0.83 21.43
N THR A 295 -3.59 0.01 21.76
CA THR A 295 -3.24 1.18 20.95
C THR A 295 -2.53 0.76 19.66
N ARG A 296 -1.61 -0.20 19.74
CA ARG A 296 -0.80 -0.68 18.62
C ARG A 296 -1.58 -1.56 17.64
N ILE A 297 -2.64 -2.26 18.08
CA ILE A 297 -3.42 -3.17 17.23
C ILE A 297 -3.89 -2.53 15.92
N VAL A 298 -4.00 -1.21 15.86
CA VAL A 298 -4.39 -0.45 14.67
C VAL A 298 -3.47 -0.73 13.49
N VAL A 299 -2.15 -0.85 13.71
CA VAL A 299 -1.21 -1.15 12.61
C VAL A 299 -1.36 -2.59 12.14
N GLU A 300 -1.62 -3.54 13.04
CA GLU A 300 -1.90 -4.93 12.68
C GLU A 300 -3.18 -5.02 11.84
N CYS A 301 -4.26 -4.36 12.28
CA CYS A 301 -5.51 -4.28 11.52
C CYS A 301 -5.30 -3.61 10.15
N ALA A 302 -4.51 -2.54 10.06
CA ALA A 302 -4.19 -1.90 8.78
C ALA A 302 -3.48 -2.84 7.82
N LEU A 303 -2.49 -3.59 8.32
CA LEU A 303 -1.76 -4.61 7.54
C LEU A 303 -2.66 -5.79 7.17
N GLY A 304 -3.52 -6.24 8.09
CA GLY A 304 -4.52 -7.28 7.83
C GLY A 304 -5.49 -6.89 6.71
N ARG A 305 -6.03 -5.66 6.76
CA ARG A 305 -6.91 -5.10 5.72
C ARG A 305 -6.16 -4.91 4.39
N LEU A 306 -4.92 -4.44 4.43
CA LEU A 306 -4.09 -4.31 3.23
C LEU A 306 -3.93 -5.66 2.52
N LYS A 307 -3.52 -6.71 3.25
CA LYS A 307 -3.33 -8.06 2.69
C LYS A 307 -4.66 -8.73 2.32
N GLY A 308 -5.72 -8.47 3.05
CA GLY A 308 -7.07 -8.97 2.77
C GLY A 308 -7.65 -8.38 1.47
N ARG A 309 -7.46 -7.06 1.23
CA ARG A 309 -7.90 -6.39 0.02
C ARG A 309 -6.99 -6.73 -1.17
N PHE A 310 -5.68 -6.57 -1.01
CA PHE A 310 -4.71 -6.83 -2.07
C PHE A 310 -4.14 -8.25 -1.95
N ARG A 311 -4.95 -9.23 -2.34
CA ARG A 311 -4.60 -10.65 -2.25
C ARG A 311 -3.36 -11.03 -3.05
N ARG A 312 -2.84 -10.11 -3.85
CA ARG A 312 -1.53 -10.26 -4.48
C ARG A 312 -0.42 -10.56 -3.46
N PHE A 313 -0.57 -10.12 -2.21
CA PHE A 313 0.36 -10.39 -1.11
C PHE A 313 0.19 -11.77 -0.45
N GLN A 314 -0.87 -12.51 -0.78
CA GLN A 314 -1.12 -13.87 -0.30
C GLN A 314 -0.38 -14.94 -1.13
N SER A 315 0.35 -14.52 -2.15
CA SER A 315 1.21 -15.39 -2.96
C SER A 315 2.56 -14.71 -3.14
N PRO A 316 3.64 -15.47 -3.29
CA PRO A 316 4.95 -14.91 -3.54
C PRO A 316 4.91 -13.92 -4.70
N LEU A 317 5.44 -12.72 -4.52
CA LEU A 317 5.47 -11.74 -5.58
C LEU A 317 6.37 -12.22 -6.70
N GLY A 318 5.73 -12.55 -7.83
CA GLY A 318 6.39 -13.06 -9.02
C GLY A 318 7.25 -11.98 -9.65
N GLN A 319 8.49 -12.35 -9.82
CA GLN A 319 9.45 -11.53 -10.53
C GLN A 319 9.57 -12.11 -11.94
N ARG A 320 9.14 -11.38 -12.94
CA ARG A 320 9.53 -11.67 -14.29
C ARG A 320 10.91 -11.09 -14.59
N GLY A 321 11.93 -11.82 -14.22
CA GLY A 321 13.14 -11.92 -14.99
C GLY A 321 13.14 -13.32 -15.54
N ASN A 322 13.27 -13.48 -16.82
CA ASN A 322 13.40 -14.78 -17.45
C ASN A 322 14.51 -15.54 -16.72
N SER A 323 14.15 -16.58 -16.01
CA SER A 323 15.08 -17.40 -15.24
C SER A 323 16.22 -18.00 -16.05
N ASN A 324 16.14 -17.94 -17.39
CA ASN A 324 17.09 -18.57 -18.30
C ASN A 324 17.86 -17.62 -19.21
N ASN A 325 17.56 -16.32 -19.23
CA ASN A 325 18.36 -15.34 -19.94
C ASN A 325 18.94 -14.37 -18.92
N GLY A 326 20.19 -14.60 -18.55
CA GLY A 326 20.94 -13.78 -17.62
C GLY A 326 20.78 -12.29 -17.94
N TRP A 327 20.75 -11.49 -16.88
CA TRP A 327 20.76 -10.03 -16.94
C TRP A 327 21.79 -9.58 -18.01
N LYS A 328 21.31 -8.87 -19.03
CA LYS A 328 22.18 -8.28 -20.06
C LYS A 328 22.47 -6.85 -19.65
N PRO A 329 23.75 -6.49 -19.42
CA PRO A 329 24.14 -5.11 -19.19
C PRO A 329 23.68 -4.22 -20.35
N GLY A 330 23.01 -3.11 -20.06
CA GLY A 330 22.55 -2.14 -21.07
C GLY A 330 21.05 -2.10 -21.35
N ARG A 331 20.22 -3.05 -20.88
CA ARG A 331 18.77 -2.87 -20.81
C ARG A 331 18.40 -2.23 -19.46
N LYS A 332 17.59 -1.17 -19.50
CA LYS A 332 16.91 -0.60 -18.32
C LYS A 332 15.87 -1.59 -17.77
N GLU A 333 16.30 -2.74 -17.28
CA GLU A 333 15.42 -3.66 -16.58
C GLU A 333 15.42 -3.28 -15.11
N VAL A 334 14.23 -2.99 -14.60
CA VAL A 334 13.99 -2.73 -13.18
C VAL A 334 14.34 -4.01 -12.41
N HIS A 335 15.21 -3.90 -11.40
CA HIS A 335 15.56 -5.02 -10.52
C HIS A 335 14.28 -5.66 -9.97
N PRO A 336 14.19 -6.98 -9.89
CA PRO A 336 13.00 -7.69 -9.44
C PRO A 336 12.43 -7.18 -8.11
N CYS A 337 13.29 -6.92 -7.12
CA CYS A 337 12.85 -6.37 -5.83
C CYS A 337 12.29 -4.96 -5.94
N GLN A 338 12.78 -4.13 -6.88
CA GLN A 338 12.20 -2.82 -7.16
C GLN A 338 10.79 -2.94 -7.73
N ARG A 339 10.53 -3.96 -8.56
CA ARG A 339 9.19 -4.23 -9.08
C ARG A 339 8.23 -4.65 -7.95
N ALA A 340 8.65 -5.55 -7.07
CA ALA A 340 7.87 -5.93 -5.90
C ALA A 340 7.61 -4.73 -4.98
N ALA A 341 8.63 -3.90 -4.72
CA ALA A 341 8.49 -2.68 -3.94
C ALA A 341 7.49 -1.69 -4.57
N ARG A 342 7.45 -1.58 -5.92
CA ARG A 342 6.47 -0.73 -6.63
C ARG A 342 5.04 -1.25 -6.45
N ILE A 343 4.82 -2.55 -6.49
CA ILE A 343 3.51 -3.17 -6.19
C ILE A 343 3.10 -2.83 -4.76
N VAL A 344 3.98 -3.02 -3.77
CA VAL A 344 3.70 -2.69 -2.37
C VAL A 344 3.31 -1.21 -2.22
N ARG A 345 4.11 -0.29 -2.78
CA ARG A 345 3.83 1.15 -2.75
C ARG A 345 2.45 1.48 -3.32
N SER A 346 2.11 0.89 -4.46
CA SER A 346 0.81 1.13 -5.10
C SER A 346 -0.35 0.64 -4.23
N CYS A 347 -0.21 -0.50 -3.57
CA CYS A 347 -1.24 -1.02 -2.67
C CYS A 347 -1.41 -0.14 -1.42
N LEU A 348 -0.32 0.40 -0.84
CA LEU A 348 -0.39 1.34 0.28
C LEU A 348 -1.12 2.63 -0.12
N ILE A 349 -0.83 3.16 -1.31
CA ILE A 349 -1.49 4.35 -1.85
C ILE A 349 -2.98 4.08 -2.08
N LEU A 350 -3.32 2.98 -2.75
CA LEU A 350 -4.71 2.61 -3.03
C LEU A 350 -5.50 2.32 -1.74
N HIS A 351 -4.87 1.73 -0.73
CA HIS A 351 -5.49 1.52 0.59
C HIS A 351 -5.93 2.85 1.20
N ASN A 352 -5.04 3.83 1.27
CA ASN A 352 -5.37 5.15 1.80
C ASN A 352 -6.46 5.85 0.98
N LEU A 353 -6.36 5.81 -0.37
CA LEU A 353 -7.38 6.38 -1.23
C LEU A 353 -8.77 5.79 -0.97
N LEU A 354 -8.86 4.47 -0.80
CA LEU A 354 -10.13 3.81 -0.53
C LEU A 354 -10.68 4.14 0.87
N ILE A 355 -9.81 4.38 1.87
CA ILE A 355 -10.23 4.93 3.16
C ILE A 355 -10.77 6.35 2.98
N ASP A 356 -10.06 7.21 2.24
CA ASP A 356 -10.46 8.59 1.96
C ASP A 356 -11.80 8.68 1.23
N LEU A 357 -12.05 7.75 0.32
CA LEU A 357 -13.31 7.61 -0.41
C LEU A 357 -14.43 6.98 0.43
N LYS A 358 -14.14 6.57 1.66
CA LYS A 358 -15.08 5.85 2.54
C LYS A 358 -15.68 4.63 1.83
N ASP A 359 -14.82 3.89 1.11
CA ASP A 359 -15.23 2.69 0.38
C ASP A 359 -15.80 1.65 1.33
N THR A 360 -17.05 1.24 1.10
CA THR A 360 -17.82 0.37 1.98
C THR A 360 -17.56 -1.11 1.75
N THR A 361 -16.64 -1.47 0.84
CA THR A 361 -16.33 -2.86 0.55
C THR A 361 -15.79 -3.55 1.79
N GLU A 362 -16.48 -4.57 2.26
CA GLU A 362 -16.01 -5.42 3.33
C GLU A 362 -14.77 -6.20 2.89
N VAL A 363 -13.73 -6.10 3.69
CA VAL A 363 -12.47 -6.81 3.49
C VAL A 363 -12.29 -7.78 4.64
N VAL A 364 -12.28 -9.08 4.33
CA VAL A 364 -11.89 -10.09 5.31
C VAL A 364 -10.43 -9.84 5.66
N GLU A 365 -10.16 -9.52 6.93
CA GLU A 365 -8.82 -9.28 7.40
C GLU A 365 -7.99 -10.57 7.26
N TYR A 366 -6.84 -10.44 6.68
CA TYR A 366 -5.87 -11.53 6.60
C TYR A 366 -5.23 -11.68 7.98
N SER A 367 -5.39 -12.84 8.60
CA SER A 367 -4.70 -13.14 9.87
C SER A 367 -3.19 -13.06 9.63
N LEU A 368 -2.56 -12.09 10.26
CA LEU A 368 -1.11 -12.06 10.33
C LEU A 368 -0.75 -13.22 11.25
N GLU A 369 -0.11 -14.25 10.72
CA GLU A 369 0.51 -15.26 11.57
C GLU A 369 1.44 -14.51 12.52
N ASP A 370 1.29 -14.80 13.80
CA ASP A 370 2.08 -14.17 14.87
C ASP A 370 3.57 -14.27 14.51
N ASP A 371 4.14 -13.14 14.13
CA ASP A 371 5.54 -13.07 13.74
C ASP A 371 6.41 -13.14 14.99
N GLY A 372 6.11 -14.13 15.85
CA GLY A 372 6.69 -14.51 17.14
C GLY A 372 7.97 -13.76 17.46
N ASN A 373 7.86 -12.95 18.49
CA ASN A 373 8.87 -12.02 18.99
C ASN A 373 10.13 -12.80 19.45
N ASN A 374 11.09 -12.98 18.56
CA ASN A 374 12.43 -13.40 18.94
C ASN A 374 13.39 -12.23 18.72
N SER A 375 13.71 -11.56 19.82
CA SER A 375 14.78 -10.58 19.94
C SER A 375 16.14 -11.22 19.56
N ALA A 376 16.43 -11.27 18.28
CA ALA A 376 17.81 -11.50 17.86
C ALA A 376 18.60 -10.22 18.11
N ASN A 377 19.62 -10.32 18.98
CA ASN A 377 20.59 -9.28 19.27
C ASN A 377 21.29 -8.82 17.99
N GLY A 378 20.71 -7.85 17.29
CA GLY A 378 21.37 -7.12 16.20
C GLY A 378 21.89 -5.81 16.76
N ASN A 379 23.18 -5.55 16.63
CA ASN A 379 23.80 -4.28 16.97
C ASN A 379 23.12 -3.16 16.15
N ALA A 380 22.30 -2.34 16.83
CA ALA A 380 21.80 -1.10 16.24
C ALA A 380 22.94 -0.10 16.22
N SER A 381 23.20 0.51 15.09
CA SER A 381 24.02 1.73 15.01
C SER A 381 23.34 2.81 15.86
N ASP A 382 24.09 3.40 16.80
CA ASP A 382 23.60 4.52 17.61
C ASP A 382 23.16 5.68 16.70
N VAL A 383 21.88 5.99 16.78
CA VAL A 383 21.34 7.20 16.13
C VAL A 383 21.76 8.38 17.01
N THR A 384 22.75 9.14 16.56
CA THR A 384 23.27 10.30 17.29
C THR A 384 22.16 11.33 17.55
N GLY A 385 21.98 11.71 18.82
CA GLY A 385 21.04 12.74 19.26
C GLY A 385 19.66 12.22 19.71
N VAL A 386 19.46 10.91 19.80
CA VAL A 386 18.20 10.32 20.27
C VAL A 386 18.28 9.96 21.75
N ILE A 387 17.24 10.30 22.50
CA ILE A 387 17.14 9.99 23.94
C ILE A 387 16.87 8.51 24.14
N THR A 388 17.85 7.80 24.66
CA THR A 388 17.84 6.34 24.94
C THR A 388 18.12 6.07 26.42
N GLY A 389 18.04 4.81 26.82
CA GLY A 389 18.45 4.38 28.15
C GLY A 389 17.52 4.87 29.27
N ASN A 390 18.10 5.39 30.37
CA ASN A 390 17.33 5.74 31.57
C ASN A 390 16.29 6.84 31.33
N GLN A 391 16.55 7.78 30.45
CA GLN A 391 15.63 8.85 30.15
C GLN A 391 14.41 8.37 29.33
N ALA A 392 14.61 7.44 28.41
CA ALA A 392 13.51 6.81 27.68
C ALA A 392 12.66 5.91 28.62
N LYS A 393 13.29 5.23 29.57
CA LYS A 393 12.58 4.48 30.62
C LYS A 393 11.72 5.42 31.49
N ALA A 394 12.27 6.54 31.90
CA ALA A 394 11.53 7.54 32.71
C ALA A 394 10.28 8.06 31.98
N VAL A 395 10.35 8.32 30.66
CA VAL A 395 9.17 8.69 29.88
C VAL A 395 8.12 7.58 29.87
N ARG A 396 8.52 6.33 29.61
CA ARG A 396 7.60 5.18 29.66
C ARG A 396 6.99 4.98 31.03
N ASP A 397 7.77 5.14 32.12
CA ASP A 397 7.30 5.04 33.50
C ASP A 397 6.30 6.16 33.83
N ALA A 398 6.54 7.38 33.39
CA ALA A 398 5.60 8.49 33.55
C ALA A 398 4.25 8.21 32.86
N VAL A 399 4.26 7.66 31.64
CA VAL A 399 3.03 7.25 30.93
C VAL A 399 2.33 6.10 31.70
N LYS A 400 3.07 5.10 32.19
CA LYS A 400 2.51 4.01 33.02
C LYS A 400 1.82 4.57 34.27
N ASP A 401 2.45 5.51 34.97
CA ASP A 401 1.92 6.11 36.19
C ASP A 401 0.68 6.96 35.90
N TYR A 402 0.68 7.72 34.79
CA TYR A 402 -0.49 8.43 34.29
C TYR A 402 -1.67 7.50 34.01
N LEU A 403 -1.42 6.41 33.28
CA LEU A 403 -2.44 5.40 32.95
C LEU A 403 -3.00 4.75 34.23
N THR A 404 -2.15 4.45 35.21
CA THR A 404 -2.57 3.88 36.48
C THR A 404 -3.45 4.84 37.28
N ALA A 405 -3.11 6.13 37.28
CA ALA A 405 -3.87 7.16 38.01
C ALA A 405 -5.22 7.49 37.35
N ASN A 406 -5.33 7.39 36.03
CA ASN A 406 -6.52 7.84 35.29
C ASN A 406 -7.43 6.69 34.84
N GLN A 407 -7.06 5.42 35.02
CA GLN A 407 -7.99 4.31 34.83
C GLN A 407 -9.02 4.26 35.94
N LYS A 408 -10.25 4.64 35.61
CA LYS A 408 -11.41 4.14 36.36
C LYS A 408 -11.59 2.67 35.94
N LEU A 409 -11.14 1.76 36.77
CA LEU A 409 -11.44 0.33 36.71
C LEU A 409 -12.94 0.10 36.78
#